data_79a7e27e40c30592be84d4f34ecbaf6f
#
_entry.id   79a7e27e40c30592be84d4f34ecbaf6f
#
_cell.length_a   1.000
_cell.length_b   1.000
_cell.length_c   1.000
_cell.angle_alpha   90.00
_cell.angle_beta   90.00
_cell.angle_gamma   90.00
#
_symmetry.space_group_name_H-M   'P 1'
#
loop_
_entity.id
_entity.type
_entity.pdbx_description
1 polymer ?
#
loop_
_entity_poly.entity_id
_entity_poly.type
_entity_poly.pdbx_seq_one_letter_code
_entity_poly.pdbx_strand_id
1 'polypeptide(L)'
;MTTRPSLLRGALLASLVLLGVKAWAASNAQAAPAELQTIPALDLPRYLGTWYEIAKFPNRFQRKCTGFTTATYLALPDGRVQVENRCRLADGSTDVATGVARQIGDAASPRLKVRFAPAILSFIPIVWGNYWVIDLDPDYALAAVSEPGREYLWILARTPTVEKAAYDALVARLARQGLDVRKLERTPQQ
;
A
#
# COMPACT_ATOMS: atom_id res chain seq x y z
N MET A 1 -90.95 21.35 -43.34
CA MET A 1 -90.64 22.10 -42.10
C MET A 1 -89.66 21.20 -41.33
N THR A 2 -88.45 21.61 -41.36
CA THR A 2 -87.25 20.82 -41.04
C THR A 2 -86.75 21.17 -39.67
N THR A 3 -86.66 20.18 -38.81
CA THR A 3 -85.96 20.29 -37.54
C THR A 3 -84.71 19.45 -37.56
N ARG A 4 -83.58 20.09 -37.41
CA ARG A 4 -82.26 19.46 -37.26
C ARG A 4 -82.02 19.01 -35.81
N PRO A 5 -81.46 17.84 -35.54
CA PRO A 5 -80.88 17.54 -34.25
C PRO A 5 -79.40 17.91 -34.19
N SER A 6 -79.02 18.56 -33.14
CA SER A 6 -77.63 18.89 -32.77
C SER A 6 -76.86 17.68 -32.26
N LEU A 7 -75.73 17.46 -32.83
CA LEU A 7 -74.76 16.45 -32.39
C LEU A 7 -73.88 17.01 -31.29
N LEU A 8 -74.00 16.47 -30.08
CA LEU A 8 -73.08 16.68 -28.99
C LEU A 8 -71.83 15.86 -29.30
N ARG A 9 -70.70 16.51 -29.53
CA ARG A 9 -69.37 15.90 -29.59
C ARG A 9 -68.81 15.79 -28.14
N GLY A 10 -68.87 14.61 -27.61
CA GLY A 10 -68.14 14.30 -26.39
C GLY A 10 -66.59 14.29 -26.62
N ALA A 11 -65.93 15.22 -26.01
CA ALA A 11 -64.50 15.26 -25.98
C ALA A 11 -63.99 14.27 -24.89
N LEU A 12 -63.44 13.15 -25.34
CA LEU A 12 -62.69 12.24 -24.47
C LEU A 12 -61.33 12.88 -24.17
N LEU A 13 -61.18 13.39 -22.97
CA LEU A 13 -59.85 13.74 -22.42
C LEU A 13 -59.10 12.47 -22.08
N ALA A 14 -58.20 12.09 -22.94
CA ALA A 14 -57.22 11.09 -22.66
C ALA A 14 -56.18 11.68 -21.72
N SER A 15 -56.29 11.43 -20.43
CA SER A 15 -55.27 11.77 -19.44
C SER A 15 -54.07 10.83 -19.67
N LEU A 16 -53.02 11.30 -20.34
CA LEU A 16 -51.72 10.67 -20.35
C LEU A 16 -51.12 10.78 -18.96
N VAL A 17 -51.18 9.69 -18.22
CA VAL A 17 -50.37 9.51 -17.02
C VAL A 17 -48.94 9.22 -17.49
N LEU A 18 -48.13 10.28 -17.56
CA LEU A 18 -46.68 10.17 -17.67
C LEU A 18 -46.16 9.63 -16.34
N LEU A 19 -46.15 8.32 -16.19
CA LEU A 19 -45.33 7.62 -15.19
C LEU A 19 -43.90 7.93 -15.52
N GLY A 20 -43.38 8.94 -14.87
CA GLY A 20 -41.95 9.24 -14.87
C GLY A 20 -41.19 8.06 -14.30
N VAL A 21 -40.66 7.21 -15.15
CA VAL A 21 -39.61 6.24 -14.82
C VAL A 21 -38.41 7.09 -14.41
N LYS A 22 -38.34 7.44 -13.12
CA LYS A 22 -37.09 7.90 -12.55
C LYS A 22 -36.14 6.70 -12.72
N ALA A 23 -35.38 6.72 -13.80
CA ALA A 23 -34.25 5.84 -13.98
C ALA A 23 -33.35 6.03 -12.75
N TRP A 24 -33.39 5.04 -11.89
CA TRP A 24 -32.45 4.89 -10.80
C TRP A 24 -31.11 4.60 -11.45
N ALA A 25 -30.41 5.65 -11.88
CA ALA A 25 -28.99 5.59 -12.14
C ALA A 25 -28.36 5.33 -10.78
N ALA A 26 -28.30 4.05 -10.40
CA ALA A 26 -27.41 3.60 -9.35
C ALA A 26 -26.01 4.01 -9.82
N SER A 27 -25.58 5.17 -9.34
CA SER A 27 -24.23 5.66 -9.51
C SER A 27 -23.35 4.60 -8.87
N ASN A 28 -22.76 3.72 -9.68
CA ASN A 28 -21.61 2.92 -9.31
C ASN A 28 -20.41 3.87 -9.14
N ALA A 29 -20.54 4.82 -8.25
CA ALA A 29 -19.42 5.54 -7.70
C ALA A 29 -18.64 4.50 -6.91
N GLN A 30 -17.68 3.86 -7.59
CA GLN A 30 -16.70 3.02 -6.95
C GLN A 30 -16.03 3.91 -5.91
N ALA A 31 -16.36 3.68 -4.62
CA ALA A 31 -15.79 4.46 -3.54
C ALA A 31 -14.26 4.41 -3.73
N ALA A 32 -13.60 5.56 -3.73
CA ALA A 32 -12.15 5.61 -3.81
C ALA A 32 -11.61 4.65 -2.73
N PRO A 33 -10.58 3.86 -3.05
CA PRO A 33 -10.03 2.93 -2.07
C PRO A 33 -9.74 3.68 -0.77
N ALA A 34 -10.19 3.14 0.36
CA ALA A 34 -9.91 3.75 1.66
C ALA A 34 -8.40 3.99 1.81
N GLU A 35 -8.03 5.08 2.48
CA GLU A 35 -6.62 5.39 2.73
C GLU A 35 -5.91 4.19 3.36
N LEU A 36 -4.68 3.91 2.90
CA LEU A 36 -3.88 2.84 3.47
C LEU A 36 -3.61 3.13 4.95
N GLN A 37 -3.98 2.21 5.82
CA GLN A 37 -3.80 2.38 7.25
C GLN A 37 -2.39 1.96 7.66
N THR A 38 -1.81 2.72 8.57
CA THR A 38 -0.57 2.37 9.26
C THR A 38 -0.88 1.77 10.62
N ILE A 39 0.11 1.14 11.26
CA ILE A 39 0.02 0.83 12.69
C ILE A 39 -0.17 2.14 13.49
N PRO A 40 -0.73 2.07 14.71
CA PRO A 40 -0.99 3.28 15.51
C PRO A 40 0.28 4.02 15.92
N ALA A 41 1.33 3.29 16.28
CA ALA A 41 2.60 3.84 16.74
C ALA A 41 3.75 2.88 16.43
N LEU A 42 4.94 3.43 16.21
CA LEU A 42 6.19 2.71 15.97
C LEU A 42 7.21 3.08 17.05
N ASP A 43 7.61 2.09 17.84
CA ASP A 43 8.80 2.19 18.67
C ASP A 43 10.03 2.00 17.77
N LEU A 44 10.59 3.11 17.30
CA LEU A 44 11.70 3.08 16.34
C LEU A 44 12.93 2.35 16.90
N PRO A 45 13.37 2.54 18.15
CA PRO A 45 14.45 1.74 18.77
C PRO A 45 14.25 0.24 18.64
N ARG A 46 13.05 -0.29 18.86
CA ARG A 46 12.74 -1.72 18.69
C ARG A 46 12.75 -2.15 17.22
N TYR A 47 12.44 -1.22 16.32
CA TYR A 47 12.39 -1.51 14.88
C TYR A 47 13.77 -1.55 14.23
N LEU A 48 14.80 -0.93 14.84
CA LEU A 48 16.17 -0.96 14.35
C LEU A 48 16.75 -2.37 14.25
N GLY A 49 17.91 -2.49 13.62
CA GLY A 49 18.61 -3.76 13.38
C GLY A 49 18.26 -4.37 12.03
N THR A 50 18.56 -5.65 11.87
CA THR A 50 18.42 -6.35 10.60
C THR A 50 17.06 -7.03 10.46
N TRP A 51 16.50 -6.91 9.26
CA TRP A 51 15.29 -7.56 8.80
C TRP A 51 15.57 -8.33 7.51
N TYR A 52 15.06 -9.54 7.39
CA TYR A 52 15.05 -10.36 6.19
C TYR A 52 13.81 -10.09 5.36
N GLU A 53 13.96 -9.84 4.08
CA GLU A 53 12.83 -9.72 3.16
C GLU A 53 12.25 -11.12 2.88
N ILE A 54 11.05 -11.38 3.33
CA ILE A 54 10.36 -12.67 3.15
C ILE A 54 9.58 -12.71 1.83
N ALA A 55 8.98 -11.58 1.47
CA ALA A 55 8.27 -11.42 0.20
C ALA A 55 8.19 -9.94 -0.16
N LYS A 56 7.96 -9.65 -1.42
CA LYS A 56 7.79 -8.29 -1.93
C LYS A 56 6.84 -8.26 -3.12
N PHE A 57 6.35 -7.08 -3.48
CA PHE A 57 5.87 -6.85 -4.83
C PHE A 57 7.04 -6.67 -5.80
N PRO A 58 6.94 -7.14 -7.06
CA PRO A 58 7.92 -6.84 -8.09
C PRO A 58 8.18 -5.34 -8.18
N ASN A 59 9.44 -4.95 -8.14
CA ASN A 59 9.79 -3.54 -8.20
C ASN A 59 11.09 -3.29 -8.97
N ARG A 60 11.25 -2.07 -9.48
CA ARG A 60 12.40 -1.69 -10.31
C ARG A 60 13.73 -1.67 -9.56
N PHE A 61 13.70 -1.48 -8.23
CA PHE A 61 14.91 -1.30 -7.43
C PHE A 61 15.65 -2.62 -7.21
N GLN A 62 14.91 -3.74 -7.21
CA GLN A 62 15.40 -5.06 -6.90
C GLN A 62 15.43 -6.03 -8.10
N ARG A 63 15.31 -5.54 -9.34
CA ARG A 63 15.29 -6.39 -10.55
C ARG A 63 16.52 -7.28 -10.69
N LYS A 64 17.66 -6.83 -10.20
CA LYS A 64 18.94 -7.56 -10.25
C LYS A 64 19.12 -8.54 -9.10
N CYS A 65 18.29 -8.44 -8.06
CA CYS A 65 18.40 -9.27 -6.86
C CYS A 65 17.81 -10.66 -7.10
N THR A 66 18.53 -11.70 -6.75
CA THR A 66 18.11 -13.11 -6.86
C THR A 66 17.66 -13.70 -5.52
N GLY A 67 17.91 -13.02 -4.41
CA GLY A 67 17.53 -13.45 -3.06
C GLY A 67 18.47 -12.93 -1.98
N PHE A 68 18.40 -13.52 -0.80
CA PHE A 68 19.20 -13.15 0.39
C PHE A 68 19.11 -11.66 0.73
N THR A 69 17.92 -11.10 0.47
CA THR A 69 17.70 -9.67 0.67
C THR A 69 17.48 -9.36 2.14
N THR A 70 18.23 -8.39 2.64
CA THR A 70 18.09 -7.85 4.00
C THR A 70 18.02 -6.33 3.97
N ALA A 71 17.37 -5.77 4.98
CA ALA A 71 17.38 -4.34 5.29
C ALA A 71 17.90 -4.15 6.73
N THR A 72 18.94 -3.37 6.91
CA THR A 72 19.50 -3.04 8.23
C THR A 72 19.28 -1.56 8.51
N TYR A 73 18.71 -1.28 9.68
CA TYR A 73 18.38 0.08 10.15
C TYR A 73 19.25 0.42 11.35
N LEU A 74 20.00 1.53 11.27
CA LEU A 74 20.90 2.01 12.33
C LEU A 74 20.54 3.45 12.70
N ALA A 75 20.43 3.73 13.99
CA ALA A 75 20.21 5.09 14.46
C ALA A 75 21.41 5.99 14.14
N LEU A 76 21.14 7.20 13.66
CA LEU A 76 22.14 8.25 13.49
C LEU A 76 22.02 9.28 14.63
N PRO A 77 23.13 9.96 15.00
CA PRO A 77 23.15 10.93 16.09
C PRO A 77 22.16 12.09 15.94
N ASP A 78 21.75 12.39 14.71
CA ASP A 78 20.82 13.47 14.38
C ASP A 78 19.35 13.02 14.36
N GLY A 79 19.03 11.83 14.88
CA GLY A 79 17.68 11.28 14.95
C GLY A 79 17.18 10.65 13.65
N ARG A 80 17.99 10.63 12.60
CA ARG A 80 17.69 9.89 11.36
C ARG A 80 18.08 8.43 11.50
N VAL A 81 17.72 7.64 10.50
CA VAL A 81 18.05 6.20 10.43
C VAL A 81 18.87 5.96 9.16
N GLN A 82 20.05 5.40 9.30
CA GLN A 82 20.75 4.82 8.15
C GLN A 82 20.03 3.54 7.74
N VAL A 83 19.81 3.38 6.44
CA VAL A 83 19.21 2.20 5.82
C VAL A 83 20.26 1.56 4.93
N GLU A 84 20.56 0.28 5.17
CA GLU A 84 21.41 -0.51 4.30
C GLU A 84 20.63 -1.72 3.80
N ASN A 85 20.38 -1.75 2.49
CA ASN A 85 19.77 -2.89 1.82
C ASN A 85 20.85 -3.71 1.13
N ARG A 86 20.81 -5.03 1.31
CA ARG A 86 21.72 -5.99 0.68
C ARG A 86 20.90 -7.02 -0.08
N CYS A 87 21.40 -7.48 -1.21
CA CYS A 87 20.86 -8.66 -1.90
C CYS A 87 21.94 -9.38 -2.69
N ARG A 88 21.71 -10.67 -2.99
CA ARG A 88 22.57 -11.46 -3.88
C ARG A 88 22.22 -11.18 -5.34
N LEU A 89 23.24 -11.06 -6.18
CA LEU A 89 23.13 -10.96 -7.64
C LEU A 89 23.26 -12.34 -8.30
N ALA A 90 22.95 -12.42 -9.60
CA ALA A 90 23.01 -13.67 -10.37
C ALA A 90 24.43 -14.26 -10.48
N ASP A 91 25.45 -13.43 -10.40
CA ASP A 91 26.86 -13.85 -10.39
C ASP A 91 27.36 -14.29 -9.00
N GLY A 92 26.48 -14.30 -8.00
CA GLY A 92 26.81 -14.64 -6.61
C GLY A 92 27.36 -13.49 -5.77
N SER A 93 27.66 -12.34 -6.36
CA SER A 93 28.10 -11.15 -5.63
C SER A 93 26.96 -10.51 -4.82
N THR A 94 27.32 -9.61 -3.92
CA THR A 94 26.35 -8.86 -3.10
C THR A 94 26.26 -7.42 -3.59
N ASP A 95 25.04 -7.00 -3.88
CA ASP A 95 24.74 -5.58 -4.09
C ASP A 95 24.37 -4.93 -2.77
N VAL A 96 24.82 -3.69 -2.57
CA VAL A 96 24.57 -2.91 -1.35
C VAL A 96 24.08 -1.52 -1.73
N ALA A 97 22.93 -1.14 -1.20
CA ALA A 97 22.38 0.21 -1.34
C ALA A 97 22.25 0.86 0.03
N THR A 98 22.91 2.00 0.24
CA THR A 98 22.86 2.76 1.49
C THR A 98 21.99 4.01 1.30
N GLY A 99 21.07 4.22 2.21
CA GLY A 99 20.16 5.34 2.24
C GLY A 99 19.98 5.90 3.64
N VAL A 100 19.09 6.88 3.73
CA VAL A 100 18.71 7.52 5.00
C VAL A 100 17.20 7.60 5.08
N ALA A 101 16.63 7.26 6.25
CA ALA A 101 15.22 7.46 6.56
C ALA A 101 15.04 8.48 7.68
N ARG A 102 13.85 9.10 7.71
CA ARG A 102 13.41 9.97 8.81
C ARG A 102 11.93 9.74 9.08
N GLN A 103 11.53 9.75 10.33
CA GLN A 103 10.11 9.75 10.71
C GLN A 103 9.45 11.06 10.28
N ILE A 104 8.18 11.00 9.92
CA ILE A 104 7.36 12.14 9.55
C ILE A 104 6.24 12.29 10.56
N GLY A 105 6.17 13.43 11.20
CA GLY A 105 5.26 13.68 12.33
C GLY A 105 5.98 13.59 13.67
N ASP A 106 5.40 12.91 14.63
CA ASP A 106 5.98 12.71 15.95
C ASP A 106 6.96 11.53 16.01
N ALA A 107 7.59 11.34 17.17
CA ALA A 107 8.60 10.29 17.41
C ALA A 107 8.02 8.87 17.42
N ALA A 108 6.71 8.71 17.49
CA ALA A 108 6.03 7.42 17.43
C ALA A 108 5.39 7.17 16.04
N SER A 109 5.58 8.06 15.10
CA SER A 109 4.96 7.95 13.77
C SER A 109 5.44 6.71 13.02
N PRO A 110 4.54 5.87 12.51
CA PRO A 110 4.87 4.72 11.64
C PRO A 110 5.12 5.13 10.18
N ARG A 111 5.07 6.42 9.89
CA ARG A 111 5.28 6.98 8.56
C ARG A 111 6.68 7.56 8.46
N LEU A 112 7.50 6.99 7.59
CA LEU A 112 8.85 7.46 7.31
C LEU A 112 8.98 7.91 5.86
N LYS A 113 10.01 8.69 5.60
CA LYS A 113 10.52 8.97 4.26
C LYS A 113 11.91 8.36 4.15
N VAL A 114 12.20 7.68 3.05
CA VAL A 114 13.49 7.07 2.77
C VAL A 114 14.10 7.64 1.49
N ARG A 115 15.41 7.83 1.47
CA ARG A 115 16.16 8.35 0.32
C ARG A 115 17.46 7.57 0.14
N PHE A 116 17.67 7.09 -1.07
CA PHE A 116 18.92 6.44 -1.52
C PHE A 116 19.76 7.34 -2.45
N ALA A 117 19.25 8.51 -2.80
CA ALA A 117 19.99 9.51 -3.58
C ALA A 117 21.05 10.22 -2.71
N PRO A 118 22.10 10.77 -3.33
CA PRO A 118 23.13 11.55 -2.63
C PRO A 118 22.57 12.68 -1.75
N ALA A 119 23.26 13.00 -0.67
CA ALA A 119 22.82 13.98 0.33
C ALA A 119 22.55 15.37 -0.27
N ILE A 120 23.32 15.77 -1.28
CA ILE A 120 23.14 17.03 -1.99
C ILE A 120 21.76 17.18 -2.64
N LEU A 121 21.05 16.07 -2.91
CA LEU A 121 19.71 16.08 -3.48
C LEU A 121 18.61 16.04 -2.42
N SER A 122 18.95 16.11 -1.14
CA SER A 122 17.97 15.92 -0.03
C SER A 122 16.87 17.00 0.02
N PHE A 123 17.09 18.16 -0.59
CA PHE A 123 16.09 19.22 -0.70
C PHE A 123 15.03 18.95 -1.77
N ILE A 124 15.25 17.98 -2.65
CA ILE A 124 14.31 17.62 -3.73
C ILE A 124 13.30 16.61 -3.20
N PRO A 125 11.98 16.94 -3.09
CA PRO A 125 10.99 16.05 -2.51
C PRO A 125 10.85 14.69 -3.23
N ILE A 126 11.02 14.67 -4.55
CA ILE A 126 10.82 13.44 -5.36
C ILE A 126 11.87 12.35 -5.09
N VAL A 127 13.01 12.68 -4.50
CA VAL A 127 14.02 11.67 -4.13
C VAL A 127 13.70 10.95 -2.82
N TRP A 128 12.65 11.39 -2.11
CA TRP A 128 12.17 10.80 -0.88
C TRP A 128 10.96 9.91 -1.15
N GLY A 129 11.14 8.61 -1.02
CA GLY A 129 10.04 7.63 -1.06
C GLY A 129 9.29 7.55 0.26
N ASN A 130 7.99 7.25 0.20
CA ASN A 130 7.22 6.90 1.38
C ASN A 130 7.60 5.49 1.86
N TYR A 131 7.67 5.32 3.16
CA TYR A 131 7.93 4.06 3.84
C TYR A 131 7.00 4.01 5.05
N TRP A 132 5.87 3.35 4.90
CA TRP A 132 4.82 3.26 5.91
C TRP A 132 4.78 1.87 6.51
N VAL A 133 4.95 1.74 7.81
CA VAL A 133 4.73 0.47 8.52
C VAL A 133 3.23 0.27 8.67
N ILE A 134 2.69 -0.67 7.91
CA ILE A 134 1.24 -0.91 7.80
C ILE A 134 0.77 -2.12 8.60
N ASP A 135 1.69 -2.98 9.00
CA ASP A 135 1.44 -4.10 9.91
C ASP A 135 2.74 -4.43 10.64
N LEU A 136 2.62 -4.77 11.91
CA LEU A 136 3.74 -5.14 12.76
C LEU A 136 3.22 -6.00 13.90
N ASP A 137 3.85 -7.14 14.14
CA ASP A 137 3.49 -7.97 15.28
C ASP A 137 3.98 -7.35 16.60
N PRO A 138 3.37 -7.70 17.75
CA PRO A 138 3.72 -7.15 19.05
C PRO A 138 5.19 -7.38 19.47
N ASP A 139 5.79 -8.47 18.98
CA ASP A 139 7.16 -8.85 19.31
C ASP A 139 8.20 -8.22 18.37
N TYR A 140 7.73 -7.44 17.36
CA TYR A 140 8.60 -6.84 16.33
C TYR A 140 9.38 -7.88 15.53
N ALA A 141 8.79 -9.05 15.31
CA ALA A 141 9.41 -10.16 14.57
C ALA A 141 8.96 -10.25 13.11
N LEU A 142 7.76 -9.75 12.78
CA LEU A 142 7.18 -9.77 11.44
C LEU A 142 6.51 -8.41 11.15
N ALA A 143 6.81 -7.82 9.99
CA ALA A 143 6.32 -6.51 9.60
C ALA A 143 5.88 -6.49 8.13
N ALA A 144 4.98 -5.57 7.80
CA ALA A 144 4.68 -5.21 6.42
C ALA A 144 4.86 -3.70 6.21
N VAL A 145 5.48 -3.35 5.10
CA VAL A 145 5.79 -1.98 4.71
C VAL A 145 5.25 -1.72 3.33
N SER A 146 4.60 -0.58 3.17
CA SER A 146 4.06 -0.14 1.89
C SER A 146 4.13 1.39 1.78
N GLU A 147 3.40 1.95 0.83
CA GLU A 147 3.23 3.38 0.62
C GLU A 147 1.78 3.69 0.22
N PRO A 148 1.32 4.96 0.24
CA PRO A 148 -0.08 5.31 0.02
C PRO A 148 -0.70 4.77 -1.27
N GLY A 149 0.09 4.62 -2.33
CA GLY A 149 -0.36 4.14 -3.64
C GLY A 149 -0.53 2.62 -3.72
N ARG A 150 -0.04 1.87 -2.75
CA ARG A 150 -0.02 0.39 -2.73
C ARG A 150 0.70 -0.24 -3.94
N GLU A 151 1.61 0.52 -4.55
CA GLU A 151 2.43 0.03 -5.67
C GLU A 151 3.58 -0.85 -5.18
N TYR A 152 4.04 -0.61 -3.95
CA TYR A 152 5.13 -1.34 -3.30
C TYR A 152 4.63 -2.01 -2.04
N LEU A 153 5.13 -3.21 -1.80
CA LEU A 153 4.90 -3.97 -0.57
C LEU A 153 6.14 -4.81 -0.26
N TRP A 154 6.57 -4.78 0.99
CA TRP A 154 7.59 -5.68 1.53
C TRP A 154 7.06 -6.34 2.80
N ILE A 155 7.28 -7.64 2.92
CA ILE A 155 7.09 -8.42 4.14
C ILE A 155 8.48 -8.72 4.69
N LEU A 156 8.73 -8.26 5.90
CA LEU A 156 10.02 -8.31 6.57
C LEU A 156 9.91 -9.14 7.85
N ALA A 157 10.95 -9.92 8.17
CA ALA A 157 11.00 -10.69 9.41
C ALA A 157 12.39 -10.60 10.07
N ARG A 158 12.45 -10.88 11.38
CA ARG A 158 13.72 -10.96 12.12
C ARG A 158 14.51 -12.23 11.82
N THR A 159 13.87 -13.20 11.24
CA THR A 159 14.48 -14.49 10.86
C THR A 159 14.33 -14.72 9.35
N PRO A 160 15.24 -15.48 8.71
CA PRO A 160 15.18 -15.77 7.29
C PRO A 160 13.99 -16.66 6.90
N THR A 161 13.31 -17.23 7.87
CA THR A 161 12.11 -18.07 7.69
C THR A 161 11.00 -17.57 8.60
N VAL A 162 9.74 -17.74 8.16
CA VAL A 162 8.54 -17.38 8.91
C VAL A 162 7.59 -18.56 8.89
N GLU A 163 6.97 -18.84 10.03
CA GLU A 163 5.91 -19.84 10.14
C GLU A 163 4.79 -19.56 9.14
N LYS A 164 4.35 -20.60 8.44
CA LYS A 164 3.34 -20.47 7.39
C LYS A 164 2.06 -19.81 7.90
N ALA A 165 1.60 -20.20 9.09
CA ALA A 165 0.38 -19.64 9.66
C ALA A 165 0.49 -18.13 9.94
N ALA A 166 1.65 -17.67 10.46
CA ALA A 166 1.91 -16.24 10.70
C ALA A 166 1.97 -15.44 9.40
N TYR A 167 2.64 -15.97 8.39
CA TYR A 167 2.69 -15.38 7.06
C TYR A 167 1.30 -15.26 6.43
N ASP A 168 0.50 -16.35 6.41
CA ASP A 168 -0.82 -16.38 5.81
C ASP A 168 -1.79 -15.40 6.53
N ALA A 169 -1.71 -15.32 7.86
CA ALA A 169 -2.49 -14.39 8.65
C ALA A 169 -2.14 -12.92 8.33
N LEU A 170 -0.85 -12.60 8.15
CA LEU A 170 -0.41 -11.29 7.71
C LEU A 170 -0.95 -10.98 6.31
N VAL A 171 -0.76 -11.87 5.34
CA VAL A 171 -1.24 -11.69 3.96
C VAL A 171 -2.76 -11.45 3.93
N ALA A 172 -3.53 -12.17 4.75
CA ALA A 172 -4.98 -11.95 4.86
C ALA A 172 -5.32 -10.54 5.40
N ARG A 173 -4.53 -9.99 6.36
CA ARG A 173 -4.71 -8.60 6.84
C ARG A 173 -4.40 -7.59 5.74
N LEU A 174 -3.32 -7.80 4.99
CA LEU A 174 -2.91 -6.92 3.89
C LEU A 174 -3.95 -6.89 2.76
N ALA A 175 -4.54 -8.05 2.42
CA ALA A 175 -5.63 -8.12 1.45
C ALA A 175 -6.85 -7.28 1.89
N ARG A 176 -7.21 -7.32 3.19
CA ARG A 176 -8.30 -6.47 3.72
C ARG A 176 -8.00 -4.98 3.66
N GLN A 177 -6.73 -4.60 3.65
CA GLN A 177 -6.30 -3.21 3.42
C GLN A 177 -6.27 -2.82 1.93
N GLY A 178 -6.71 -3.70 1.03
CA GLY A 178 -6.79 -3.42 -0.41
C GLY A 178 -5.48 -3.59 -1.17
N LEU A 179 -4.48 -4.30 -0.61
CA LEU A 179 -3.28 -4.67 -1.32
C LEU A 179 -3.55 -5.90 -2.21
N ASP A 180 -3.10 -5.88 -3.45
CA ASP A 180 -3.21 -7.03 -4.36
C ASP A 180 -2.14 -8.09 -4.02
N VAL A 181 -2.41 -8.86 -2.97
CA VAL A 181 -1.48 -9.87 -2.44
C VAL A 181 -1.12 -10.98 -3.42
N ARG A 182 -1.83 -11.10 -4.57
CA ARG A 182 -1.48 -12.04 -5.65
C ARG A 182 -0.18 -11.67 -6.33
N LYS A 183 0.26 -10.42 -6.19
CA LYS A 183 1.55 -9.92 -6.70
C LYS A 183 2.74 -10.26 -5.82
N LEU A 184 2.51 -10.83 -4.63
CA LEU A 184 3.60 -11.17 -3.72
C LEU A 184 4.50 -12.26 -4.30
N GLU A 185 5.77 -11.95 -4.43
CA GLU A 185 6.84 -12.89 -4.75
C GLU A 185 7.63 -13.19 -3.48
N ARG A 186 7.85 -14.48 -3.21
CA ARG A 186 8.71 -14.90 -2.10
C ARG A 186 10.17 -14.61 -2.44
N THR A 187 10.89 -14.06 -1.48
CA THR A 187 12.33 -13.82 -1.61
C THR A 187 13.09 -15.01 -1.03
N PRO A 188 13.91 -15.73 -1.84
CA PRO A 188 14.76 -16.82 -1.33
C PRO A 188 15.74 -16.29 -0.28
N GLN A 189 15.83 -16.98 0.86
CA GLN A 189 16.75 -16.69 1.95
C GLN A 189 17.69 -17.87 2.26
N GLN A 190 17.67 -18.88 1.37
CA GLN A 190 18.52 -20.07 1.44
C GLN A 190 19.12 -20.35 0.08
#